data_498f0e2b1d3466c4011adda67a691637
#
_entry.id   498f0e2b1d3466c4011adda67a691637
#
_cell.length_a   1.000
_cell.length_b   1.000
_cell.length_c   1.000
_cell.angle_alpha   90.00
_cell.angle_beta   90.00
_cell.angle_gamma   90.00
#
_symmetry.space_group_name_H-M   'P 1'
#
loop_
_entity.id
_entity.type
_entity.pdbx_description
1 polymer ?
#
loop_
_entity_poly.entity_id
_entity_poly.type
_entity_poly.pdbx_seq_one_letter_code
_entity_poly.pdbx_strand_id
1 'polypeptide(L)'
;AIYSQLGQDVGVSVEPCRRDTFPAIVLSVAYLKDVLGVAEDEPIVICPVDPYVETAYFQALQALCDRAGESGANLVLMGIEPTYPSEKYGYIIPETADDLSRVTMFREKPTKEAAEEYIAKGALWNGGVFAFRLGYVLKRAHELIDFTAEDQL
;
A
#
# COMPACT_ATOMS: atom_id res chain seq x y z
N ALA A 1 20.69 10.55 4.43
CA ALA A 1 19.81 11.10 3.37
C ALA A 1 18.43 11.49 3.92
N ILE A 2 17.67 10.56 4.60
CA ILE A 2 16.30 10.82 5.08
C ILE A 2 16.24 12.07 5.96
N TYR A 3 16.99 12.12 7.05
CA TYR A 3 16.99 13.26 7.97
C TYR A 3 17.47 14.59 7.35
N SER A 4 18.30 14.54 6.30
CA SER A 4 18.73 15.75 5.59
C SER A 4 17.66 16.33 4.66
N GLN A 5 16.67 15.52 4.28
CA GLN A 5 15.58 15.93 3.40
C GLN A 5 14.29 16.22 4.16
N LEU A 6 13.96 15.41 5.16
CA LEU A 6 12.69 15.46 5.90
C LEU A 6 12.81 16.07 7.31
N GLY A 7 14.01 16.38 7.78
CA GLY A 7 14.23 16.88 9.14
C GLY A 7 14.38 15.76 10.17
N GLN A 8 14.45 16.16 11.45
CA GLN A 8 14.65 15.24 12.57
C GLN A 8 13.34 14.70 13.18
N ASP A 9 12.20 15.25 12.78
CA ASP A 9 10.88 14.95 13.36
C ASP A 9 10.20 13.72 12.70
N VAL A 10 10.96 12.99 11.89
CA VAL A 10 10.48 11.75 11.23
C VAL A 10 11.02 10.53 11.95
N GLY A 11 10.14 9.57 12.25
CA GLY A 11 10.55 8.23 12.70
C GLY A 11 11.18 7.44 11.55
N VAL A 12 12.20 6.65 11.86
CA VAL A 12 12.87 5.78 10.88
C VAL A 12 12.92 4.37 11.43
N SER A 13 12.24 3.44 10.77
CA SER A 13 12.40 2.00 10.95
C SER A 13 13.29 1.46 9.83
N VAL A 14 14.29 0.66 10.18
CA VAL A 14 15.29 0.15 9.22
C VAL A 14 15.15 -1.36 9.10
N GLU A 15 14.86 -1.83 7.89
CA GLU A 15 14.86 -3.27 7.62
C GLU A 15 16.26 -3.85 7.83
N PRO A 16 16.41 -4.91 8.64
CA PRO A 16 17.70 -5.56 8.84
C PRO A 16 18.18 -6.32 7.59
N CYS A 17 17.26 -6.77 6.75
CA CYS A 17 17.54 -7.41 5.48
C CYS A 17 16.34 -7.26 4.53
N ARG A 18 16.60 -7.30 3.23
CA ARG A 18 15.57 -7.16 2.19
C ARG A 18 14.71 -8.43 2.11
N ARG A 19 13.41 -8.30 2.37
CA ARG A 19 12.42 -9.41 2.39
C ARG A 19 11.16 -9.13 1.60
N ASP A 20 11.19 -8.19 0.64
CA ASP A 20 10.04 -7.76 -0.16
C ASP A 20 9.05 -6.85 0.61
N THR A 21 7.96 -6.45 -0.06
CA THR A 21 7.06 -5.36 0.38
C THR A 21 6.29 -5.70 1.65
N PHE A 22 5.71 -6.91 1.76
CA PHE A 22 4.84 -7.24 2.90
C PHE A 22 5.60 -7.27 4.23
N PRO A 23 6.77 -7.92 4.36
CA PRO A 23 7.57 -7.85 5.58
C PRO A 23 8.01 -6.43 5.96
N ALA A 24 8.35 -5.59 4.99
CA ALA A 24 8.70 -4.19 5.23
C ALA A 24 7.52 -3.39 5.84
N ILE A 25 6.30 -3.62 5.32
CA ILE A 25 5.09 -3.01 5.85
C ILE A 25 4.81 -3.53 7.27
N VAL A 26 4.93 -4.84 7.50
CA VAL A 26 4.70 -5.46 8.82
C VAL A 26 5.67 -4.90 9.86
N LEU A 27 6.97 -4.80 9.54
CA LEU A 27 7.96 -4.20 10.42
C LEU A 27 7.60 -2.75 10.79
N SER A 28 7.20 -1.95 9.79
CA SER A 28 6.79 -0.56 10.02
C SER A 28 5.54 -0.47 10.88
N VAL A 29 4.55 -1.34 10.67
CA VAL A 29 3.30 -1.37 11.43
C VAL A 29 3.55 -1.85 12.86
N ALA A 30 4.41 -2.86 13.07
CA ALA A 30 4.83 -3.31 14.40
C ALA A 30 5.55 -2.19 15.16
N TYR A 31 6.47 -1.46 14.50
CA TYR A 31 7.12 -0.28 15.09
C TYR A 31 6.11 0.79 15.52
N LEU A 32 5.12 1.11 14.66
CA LEU A 32 4.07 2.07 14.99
C LEU A 32 3.27 1.63 16.22
N LYS A 33 2.95 0.35 16.33
CA LYS A 33 2.20 -0.21 17.46
C LYS A 33 3.03 -0.29 18.72
N ASP A 34 4.17 -0.96 18.68
CA ASP A 34 4.93 -1.39 19.87
C ASP A 34 5.82 -0.29 20.42
N VAL A 35 6.36 0.57 19.55
CA VAL A 35 7.28 1.65 19.95
C VAL A 35 6.54 2.98 20.09
N LEU A 36 5.66 3.32 19.15
CA LEU A 36 4.97 4.61 19.15
C LEU A 36 3.56 4.55 19.78
N GLY A 37 3.05 3.38 20.11
CA GLY A 37 1.75 3.19 20.76
C GLY A 37 0.53 3.59 19.92
N VAL A 38 0.67 3.53 18.59
CA VAL A 38 -0.43 3.86 17.67
C VAL A 38 -1.59 2.87 17.85
N ALA A 39 -2.81 3.37 17.87
CA ALA A 39 -4.01 2.58 18.07
C ALA A 39 -4.27 1.65 16.87
N GLU A 40 -4.90 0.49 17.11
CA GLU A 40 -5.15 -0.51 16.05
C GLU A 40 -6.20 -0.07 15.02
N ASP A 41 -7.07 0.83 15.38
CA ASP A 41 -8.09 1.43 14.51
C ASP A 41 -7.57 2.61 13.70
N GLU A 42 -6.34 3.07 13.97
CA GLU A 42 -5.71 4.17 13.22
C GLU A 42 -5.52 3.79 11.75
N PRO A 43 -5.99 4.62 10.81
CA PRO A 43 -5.74 4.42 9.39
C PRO A 43 -4.29 4.78 9.03
N ILE A 44 -3.63 3.87 8.34
CA ILE A 44 -2.23 3.99 7.90
C ILE A 44 -2.20 4.02 6.38
N VAL A 45 -1.41 4.94 5.82
CA VAL A 45 -1.10 4.98 4.38
C VAL A 45 0.36 4.63 4.17
N ILE A 46 0.62 3.69 3.29
CA ILE A 46 1.96 3.33 2.81
C ILE A 46 2.09 3.80 1.37
N CYS A 47 3.15 4.52 1.06
CA CYS A 47 3.44 4.95 -0.29
C CYS A 47 4.95 4.93 -0.58
N PRO A 48 5.37 4.66 -1.84
CA PRO A 48 6.75 4.85 -2.25
C PRO A 48 7.11 6.34 -2.22
N VAL A 49 8.38 6.65 -2.02
CA VAL A 49 8.89 8.04 -1.90
C VAL A 49 9.73 8.50 -3.10
N ASP A 50 9.96 7.61 -4.04
CA ASP A 50 10.78 7.84 -5.23
C ASP A 50 10.03 8.45 -6.44
N PRO A 51 8.69 8.33 -6.59
CA PRO A 51 8.00 8.95 -7.71
C PRO A 51 7.98 10.49 -7.62
N TYR A 52 8.18 11.16 -8.75
CA TYR A 52 7.85 12.59 -8.88
C TYR A 52 6.34 12.72 -9.07
N VAL A 53 5.70 13.47 -8.19
CA VAL A 53 4.23 13.55 -8.14
C VAL A 53 3.75 15.00 -8.03
N GLU A 54 2.52 15.24 -8.48
CA GLU A 54 1.82 16.52 -8.34
C GLU A 54 1.02 16.59 -7.03
N THR A 55 0.54 17.77 -6.68
CA THR A 55 -0.25 18.01 -5.45
C THR A 55 -1.48 17.11 -5.36
N ALA A 56 -2.11 16.78 -6.48
CA ALA A 56 -3.27 15.89 -6.54
C ALA A 56 -2.97 14.48 -5.96
N TYR A 57 -1.74 14.01 -6.06
CA TYR A 57 -1.32 12.74 -5.45
C TYR A 57 -1.50 12.76 -3.92
N PHE A 58 -1.11 13.84 -3.26
CA PHE A 58 -1.23 13.96 -1.80
C PHE A 58 -2.70 14.06 -1.37
N GLN A 59 -3.56 14.67 -2.18
CA GLN A 59 -5.00 14.67 -1.95
C GLN A 59 -5.58 13.27 -2.07
N ALA A 60 -5.10 12.47 -3.03
CA ALA A 60 -5.49 11.08 -3.17
C ALA A 60 -5.00 10.22 -1.98
N LEU A 61 -3.80 10.44 -1.44
CA LEU A 61 -3.34 9.78 -0.21
C LEU A 61 -4.27 10.06 0.96
N GLN A 62 -4.70 11.32 1.14
CA GLN A 62 -5.65 11.68 2.19
C GLN A 62 -6.98 10.96 2.00
N ALA A 63 -7.52 10.94 0.78
CA ALA A 63 -8.76 10.24 0.47
C ALA A 63 -8.67 8.73 0.73
N LEU A 64 -7.51 8.09 0.44
CA LEU A 64 -7.28 6.68 0.80
C LEU A 64 -7.31 6.47 2.32
N CYS A 65 -6.65 7.37 3.06
CA CYS A 65 -6.60 7.34 4.52
C CYS A 65 -8.00 7.44 5.13
N ASP A 66 -8.77 8.44 4.70
CA ASP A 66 -10.14 8.67 5.15
C ASP A 66 -11.00 7.42 4.87
N ARG A 67 -10.88 6.86 3.67
CA ARG A 67 -11.61 5.65 3.28
C ARG A 67 -11.26 4.43 4.12
N ALA A 68 -10.00 4.24 4.44
CA ALA A 68 -9.56 3.16 5.33
C ALA A 68 -10.11 3.33 6.75
N GLY A 69 -10.27 4.57 7.21
CA GLY A 69 -10.86 4.93 8.50
C GLY A 69 -12.37 4.77 8.59
N GLU A 70 -13.13 4.96 7.49
CA GLU A 70 -14.60 4.99 7.48
C GLU A 70 -15.27 3.63 7.67
N SER A 71 -14.61 2.52 7.60
CA SER A 71 -15.14 1.15 7.67
C SER A 71 -15.59 0.51 6.34
N GLY A 72 -15.56 -0.83 6.32
CA GLY A 72 -16.03 -1.66 5.21
C GLY A 72 -14.94 -2.11 4.24
N ALA A 73 -13.82 -1.40 4.11
CA ALA A 73 -12.66 -1.84 3.34
C ALA A 73 -11.51 -2.21 4.29
N ASN A 74 -11.01 -3.41 4.19
CA ASN A 74 -9.82 -3.85 4.94
C ASN A 74 -8.52 -3.31 4.36
N LEU A 75 -8.52 -3.08 3.04
CA LEU A 75 -7.40 -2.58 2.27
C LEU A 75 -7.93 -1.70 1.14
N VAL A 76 -7.40 -0.50 1.01
CA VAL A 76 -7.68 0.45 -0.07
C VAL A 76 -6.42 0.59 -0.92
N LEU A 77 -6.57 0.55 -2.23
CA LEU A 77 -5.46 0.60 -3.19
C LEU A 77 -5.60 1.85 -4.06
N MET A 78 -4.47 2.46 -4.40
CA MET A 78 -4.43 3.49 -5.44
C MET A 78 -4.23 2.83 -6.81
N GLY A 79 -5.22 2.97 -7.68
CA GLY A 79 -5.11 2.60 -9.08
C GLY A 79 -4.58 3.77 -9.91
N ILE A 80 -3.65 3.49 -10.82
CA ILE A 80 -3.08 4.46 -11.76
C ILE A 80 -3.51 4.07 -13.17
N GLU A 81 -3.98 5.02 -13.96
CA GLU A 81 -4.41 4.79 -15.34
C GLU A 81 -3.21 4.33 -16.21
N PRO A 82 -3.29 3.15 -16.85
CA PRO A 82 -2.21 2.63 -17.67
C PRO A 82 -2.03 3.42 -18.96
N THR A 83 -0.80 3.80 -19.26
CA THR A 83 -0.44 4.45 -20.52
C THR A 83 0.10 3.48 -21.57
N TYR A 84 0.44 2.26 -21.16
CA TYR A 84 0.91 1.17 -22.04
C TYR A 84 0.76 -0.20 -21.33
N PRO A 85 0.78 -1.33 -22.05
CA PRO A 85 0.67 -2.66 -21.44
C PRO A 85 2.01 -3.09 -20.81
N SER A 86 2.22 -2.71 -19.56
CA SER A 86 3.44 -3.03 -18.81
C SER A 86 3.40 -4.45 -18.27
N GLU A 87 4.49 -5.19 -18.44
CA GLU A 87 4.72 -6.50 -17.82
C GLU A 87 5.39 -6.38 -16.43
N LYS A 88 5.66 -5.13 -15.97
CA LYS A 88 6.41 -4.88 -14.72
C LYS A 88 5.53 -4.52 -13.53
N TYR A 89 4.27 -4.18 -13.78
CA TYR A 89 3.33 -3.71 -12.76
C TYR A 89 2.24 -4.74 -12.46
N GLY A 90 1.69 -4.67 -11.26
CA GLY A 90 0.44 -5.33 -10.94
C GLY A 90 -0.75 -4.58 -11.55
N TYR A 91 -1.79 -5.30 -11.88
CA TYR A 91 -3.05 -4.76 -12.41
C TYR A 91 -4.18 -4.98 -11.43
N ILE A 92 -4.95 -3.93 -11.20
CA ILE A 92 -6.15 -3.90 -10.38
C ILE A 92 -7.33 -3.81 -11.33
N ILE A 93 -8.27 -4.75 -11.26
CA ILE A 93 -9.47 -4.73 -12.07
C ILE A 93 -10.63 -4.31 -11.18
N PRO A 94 -11.15 -3.07 -11.34
CA PRO A 94 -12.27 -2.58 -10.56
C PRO A 94 -13.59 -3.22 -11.03
N GLU A 95 -14.60 -3.25 -10.17
CA GLU A 95 -15.95 -3.70 -10.49
C GLU A 95 -16.69 -2.68 -11.36
N THR A 96 -16.46 -1.39 -11.11
CA THR A 96 -17.05 -0.27 -11.83
C THR A 96 -15.97 0.74 -12.24
N ALA A 97 -16.31 1.66 -13.14
CA ALA A 97 -15.44 2.75 -13.58
C ALA A 97 -15.51 3.99 -12.64
N ASP A 98 -16.12 3.88 -11.48
CA ASP A 98 -16.22 4.96 -10.51
C ASP A 98 -14.85 5.20 -9.83
N ASP A 99 -14.63 6.41 -9.34
CA ASP A 99 -13.43 6.82 -8.62
C ASP A 99 -13.13 5.92 -7.40
N LEU A 100 -14.17 5.33 -6.82
CA LEU A 100 -14.10 4.36 -5.75
C LEU A 100 -14.88 3.11 -6.13
N SER A 101 -14.18 2.00 -6.32
CA SER A 101 -14.76 0.73 -6.74
C SER A 101 -14.20 -0.44 -5.94
N ARG A 102 -14.95 -1.51 -5.85
CA ARG A 102 -14.42 -2.79 -5.37
C ARG A 102 -13.42 -3.35 -6.36
N VAL A 103 -12.37 -3.99 -5.83
CA VAL A 103 -11.42 -4.75 -6.66
C VAL A 103 -11.98 -6.16 -6.86
N THR A 104 -12.22 -6.53 -8.11
CA THR A 104 -12.68 -7.88 -8.49
C THR A 104 -11.53 -8.82 -8.73
N MET A 105 -10.39 -8.30 -9.19
CA MET A 105 -9.22 -9.10 -9.54
C MET A 105 -7.93 -8.29 -9.37
N PHE A 106 -6.89 -8.96 -8.90
CA PHE A 106 -5.51 -8.48 -8.91
C PHE A 106 -4.64 -9.44 -9.72
N ARG A 107 -3.77 -8.91 -10.57
CA ARG A 107 -2.81 -9.68 -11.36
C ARG A 107 -1.44 -9.04 -11.32
N GLU A 108 -0.47 -9.78 -10.82
CA GLU A 108 0.92 -9.32 -10.74
C GLU A 108 1.64 -9.69 -12.04
N LYS A 109 2.31 -8.69 -12.62
CA LYS A 109 3.24 -8.83 -13.76
C LYS A 109 2.76 -9.79 -14.86
N PRO A 110 1.63 -9.51 -15.51
CA PRO A 110 1.09 -10.34 -16.58
C PRO A 110 1.98 -10.30 -17.83
N THR A 111 1.71 -11.19 -18.79
CA THR A 111 2.29 -11.04 -20.14
C THR A 111 1.70 -9.80 -20.82
N LYS A 112 2.37 -9.30 -21.86
CA LYS A 112 1.92 -8.12 -22.60
C LYS A 112 0.50 -8.28 -23.16
N GLU A 113 0.20 -9.44 -23.73
CA GLU A 113 -1.12 -9.77 -24.29
C GLU A 113 -2.21 -9.73 -23.20
N ALA A 114 -1.92 -10.32 -22.04
CA ALA A 114 -2.86 -10.29 -20.91
C ALA A 114 -3.02 -8.85 -20.36
N ALA A 115 -1.95 -8.07 -20.33
CA ALA A 115 -2.00 -6.67 -19.93
C ALA A 115 -2.89 -5.83 -20.87
N GLU A 116 -2.80 -6.05 -22.18
CA GLU A 116 -3.67 -5.41 -23.18
C GLU A 116 -5.14 -5.76 -22.94
N GLU A 117 -5.44 -7.03 -22.65
CA GLU A 117 -6.81 -7.46 -22.31
C GLU A 117 -7.33 -6.81 -21.01
N TYR A 118 -6.48 -6.68 -19.99
CA TYR A 118 -6.87 -6.05 -18.71
C TYR A 118 -7.15 -4.57 -18.89
N ILE A 119 -6.30 -3.84 -19.63
CA ILE A 119 -6.50 -2.43 -19.96
C ILE A 119 -7.82 -2.24 -20.72
N ALA A 120 -8.10 -3.10 -21.68
CA ALA A 120 -9.38 -3.05 -22.44
C ALA A 120 -10.62 -3.27 -21.55
N LYS A 121 -10.45 -3.89 -20.37
CA LYS A 121 -11.48 -4.09 -19.34
C LYS A 121 -11.50 -2.99 -18.26
N GLY A 122 -10.71 -1.92 -18.44
CA GLY A 122 -10.63 -0.81 -17.47
C GLY A 122 -9.72 -1.09 -16.28
N ALA A 123 -8.76 -2.01 -16.42
CA ALA A 123 -7.80 -2.26 -15.35
C ALA A 123 -6.87 -1.05 -15.14
N LEU A 124 -6.49 -0.84 -13.88
CA LEU A 124 -5.53 0.15 -13.44
C LEU A 124 -4.22 -0.52 -13.00
N TRP A 125 -3.11 0.19 -13.10
CA TRP A 125 -1.87 -0.27 -12.45
C TRP A 125 -1.98 -0.16 -10.94
N ASN A 126 -1.42 -1.13 -10.22
CA ASN A 126 -1.16 -1.00 -8.79
C ASN A 126 -0.01 -0.02 -8.56
N GLY A 127 -0.31 1.13 -7.99
CA GLY A 127 0.67 2.19 -7.72
C GLY A 127 1.60 1.92 -6.54
N GLY A 128 1.46 0.76 -5.86
CA GLY A 128 2.23 0.48 -4.65
C GLY A 128 1.81 1.34 -3.45
N VAL A 129 0.64 1.97 -3.53
CA VAL A 129 0.06 2.78 -2.47
C VAL A 129 -1.09 2.02 -1.83
N PHE A 130 -1.02 1.87 -0.51
CA PHE A 130 -1.96 1.09 0.28
C PHE A 130 -2.44 1.89 1.47
N ALA A 131 -3.74 1.82 1.78
CA ALA A 131 -4.29 2.32 3.02
C ALA A 131 -5.09 1.23 3.73
N PHE A 132 -4.94 1.14 5.04
CA PHE A 132 -5.57 0.11 5.88
C PHE A 132 -5.58 0.58 7.35
N ARG A 133 -6.38 -0.07 8.19
CA ARG A 133 -6.24 0.09 9.64
C ARG A 133 -5.06 -0.72 10.15
N LEU A 134 -4.28 -0.15 11.05
CA LEU A 134 -3.07 -0.76 11.61
C LEU A 134 -3.32 -2.21 12.09
N GLY A 135 -4.35 -2.44 12.89
CA GLY A 135 -4.68 -3.74 13.45
C GLY A 135 -5.04 -4.79 12.39
N TYR A 136 -5.57 -4.38 11.23
CA TYR A 136 -5.83 -5.33 10.14
C TYR A 136 -4.54 -5.99 9.63
N VAL A 137 -3.50 -5.19 9.37
CA VAL A 137 -2.23 -5.71 8.87
C VAL A 137 -1.50 -6.52 9.93
N LEU A 138 -1.51 -6.10 11.21
CA LEU A 138 -0.96 -6.89 12.31
C LEU A 138 -1.62 -8.26 12.41
N LYS A 139 -2.96 -8.30 12.38
CA LYS A 139 -3.71 -9.56 12.41
C LYS A 139 -3.30 -10.47 11.26
N ARG A 140 -3.23 -9.94 10.03
CA ARG A 140 -2.80 -10.72 8.85
C ARG A 140 -1.35 -11.17 8.96
N ALA A 141 -0.48 -10.35 9.52
CA ALA A 141 0.90 -10.69 9.76
C ALA A 141 1.04 -11.89 10.71
N HIS A 142 0.33 -11.88 11.84
CA HIS A 142 0.33 -13.01 12.79
C HIS A 142 -0.27 -14.31 12.23
N GLU A 143 -1.14 -14.21 11.21
CA GLU A 143 -1.66 -15.39 10.51
C GLU A 143 -0.64 -15.99 9.52
N LEU A 144 0.32 -15.20 9.04
CA LEU A 144 1.24 -15.57 7.96
C LEU A 144 2.69 -15.71 8.42
N ILE A 145 3.07 -15.03 9.48
CA ILE A 145 4.44 -14.96 10.02
C ILE A 145 4.37 -15.23 11.52
N ASP A 146 5.20 -16.15 11.99
CA ASP A 146 5.31 -16.44 13.41
C ASP A 146 6.28 -15.44 14.07
N PHE A 147 5.74 -14.43 14.72
CA PHE A 147 6.50 -13.44 15.49
C PHE A 147 5.68 -12.95 16.69
N THR A 148 6.36 -12.52 17.74
CA THR A 148 5.75 -11.97 18.96
C THR A 148 6.22 -10.54 19.27
N ALA A 149 7.31 -10.10 18.68
CA ALA A 149 7.88 -8.78 18.85
C ALA A 149 8.59 -8.32 17.58
N GLU A 150 8.77 -7.00 17.45
CA GLU A 150 9.38 -6.35 16.27
C GLU A 150 10.77 -6.91 15.92
N ASP A 151 11.59 -7.26 16.92
CA ASP A 151 12.93 -7.78 16.73
C ASP A 151 13.00 -9.16 16.07
N GLN A 152 11.85 -9.81 15.87
CA GLN A 152 11.71 -11.09 15.17
C GLN A 152 11.34 -10.93 13.68
N LEU A 153 11.03 -9.72 13.25
CA LEU A 153 10.70 -9.36 11.87
C LEU A 153 11.93 -8.92 11.08
#